data_bf93d1005a12c41bb58933a8d60643b1
#
_entry.id   bf93d1005a12c41bb58933a8d60643b1
#
_cell.length_a   1.000
_cell.length_b   1.000
_cell.length_c   1.000
_cell.angle_alpha   90.00
_cell.angle_beta   90.00
_cell.angle_gamma   90.00
#
_symmetry.space_group_name_H-M   'P 1'
#
loop_
_entity.id
_entity.type
_entity.pdbx_description
1 polymer ?
#
loop_
_entity_poly.entity_id
_entity_poly.type
_entity_poly.pdbx_seq_one_letter_code
_entity_poly.pdbx_strand_id
1 'polypeptide(L)'
;AEVAKVTEFTQVKSMEEDSARSEGLFQIIGTDFDDKYIAKLKEQSIHPEIIKDAAKDMKIVYTPLHGTGNIPVRRVLRELGFEQVYVVEAQKKPDGTFPTVAYPNPEDEKAWTLALELAKKVDADIVLATDPDADRLGVYAKDSKTGEYVSFTGNMSGMLIAEYILRERTKTQTMPQNPALVETIVTTDMAKAIAKDYDTALIEVLTGFKYIGEQIKFFEESGAHNYVFGLEESYG
;
A
#
# COMPACT_ATOMS: atom_id res chain seq x y z
N ALA A 1 26.10 -5.18 5.56
CA ALA A 1 27.55 -5.39 5.69
C ALA A 1 28.08 -4.89 7.04
N GLU A 2 27.78 -3.63 7.46
CA GLU A 2 28.30 -3.08 8.75
C GLU A 2 27.65 -3.75 9.98
N VAL A 3 26.37 -4.02 9.94
CA VAL A 3 25.66 -4.72 11.02
C VAL A 3 26.29 -6.08 11.33
N ALA A 4 26.75 -6.81 10.32
CA ALA A 4 27.41 -8.10 10.50
C ALA A 4 28.77 -8.03 11.24
N LYS A 5 29.35 -6.86 11.38
CA LYS A 5 30.59 -6.63 12.14
C LYS A 5 30.35 -6.40 13.64
N VAL A 6 29.10 -6.14 14.02
CA VAL A 6 28.69 -5.95 15.40
C VAL A 6 28.45 -7.32 16.04
N THR A 7 29.32 -7.71 16.94
CA THR A 7 29.27 -8.99 17.65
C THR A 7 28.76 -8.87 19.09
N GLU A 8 28.82 -7.66 19.65
CA GLU A 8 28.38 -7.35 21.01
C GLU A 8 27.62 -6.02 21.04
N PHE A 9 26.59 -5.93 21.88
CA PHE A 9 25.77 -4.73 22.01
C PHE A 9 26.57 -3.48 22.42
N THR A 10 27.64 -3.65 23.20
CA THR A 10 28.55 -2.57 23.64
C THR A 10 29.29 -1.87 22.49
N GLN A 11 29.34 -2.49 21.32
CA GLN A 11 29.93 -1.89 20.10
C GLN A 11 28.98 -0.90 19.42
N VAL A 12 27.69 -0.92 19.78
CA VAL A 12 26.69 0.02 19.25
C VAL A 12 26.89 1.36 19.93
N LYS A 13 27.32 2.35 19.13
CA LYS A 13 27.52 3.73 19.64
C LYS A 13 26.17 4.43 19.72
N SER A 14 25.94 5.15 20.81
CA SER A 14 24.79 6.02 21.01
C SER A 14 25.26 7.39 21.52
N MET A 15 24.44 8.40 21.32
CA MET A 15 24.62 9.73 21.87
C MET A 15 23.26 10.37 22.16
N GLU A 16 23.26 11.41 22.96
CA GLU A 16 22.06 12.18 23.27
C GLU A 16 21.55 12.90 22.02
N GLU A 17 20.22 12.99 21.90
CA GLU A 17 19.56 13.54 20.70
C GLU A 17 20.00 14.99 20.40
N ASP A 18 20.07 15.85 21.42
CA ASP A 18 20.48 17.25 21.23
C ASP A 18 21.90 17.37 20.69
N SER A 19 22.81 16.51 21.16
CA SER A 19 24.19 16.44 20.66
C SER A 19 24.20 15.96 19.20
N ALA A 20 23.45 14.89 18.89
CA ALA A 20 23.36 14.37 17.54
C ALA A 20 22.78 15.41 16.56
N ARG A 21 21.79 16.19 16.98
CA ARG A 21 21.22 17.29 16.20
C ARG A 21 22.24 18.40 15.96
N SER A 22 22.94 18.84 17.00
CA SER A 22 23.94 19.92 16.88
C SER A 22 25.12 19.55 15.99
N GLU A 23 25.48 18.27 15.97
CA GLU A 23 26.53 17.71 15.11
C GLU A 23 26.07 17.32 13.71
N GLY A 24 24.77 17.49 13.38
CA GLY A 24 24.20 17.14 12.09
C GLY A 24 24.04 15.65 11.83
N LEU A 25 24.19 14.81 12.86
CA LEU A 25 24.06 13.35 12.76
C LEU A 25 22.62 12.86 12.85
N PHE A 26 21.70 13.70 13.32
CA PHE A 26 20.28 13.42 13.43
C PHE A 26 19.47 14.61 12.90
N GLN A 27 18.58 14.35 11.94
CA GLN A 27 17.71 15.35 11.35
C GLN A 27 16.29 14.81 11.22
N ILE A 28 15.31 15.60 11.62
CA ILE A 28 13.90 15.34 11.31
C ILE A 28 13.57 16.00 9.98
N ILE A 29 13.14 15.20 9.02
CA ILE A 29 12.87 15.64 7.65
C ILE A 29 11.48 16.28 7.43
N GLY A 30 10.66 16.38 8.40
CA GLY A 30 9.42 17.18 8.43
C GLY A 30 8.46 17.06 7.24
N THR A 31 7.52 18.01 7.19
CA THR A 31 6.38 18.01 6.25
C THR A 31 6.74 18.17 4.79
N ASP A 32 7.86 18.80 4.47
CA ASP A 32 8.30 19.01 3.08
C ASP A 32 8.51 17.69 2.31
N PHE A 33 8.95 16.66 3.00
CA PHE A 33 9.09 15.31 2.43
C PHE A 33 7.74 14.63 2.29
N ASP A 34 6.88 14.76 3.29
CA ASP A 34 5.52 14.25 3.22
C ASP A 34 4.77 14.85 2.03
N ASP A 35 4.90 16.16 1.81
CA ASP A 35 4.26 16.86 0.70
C ASP A 35 4.69 16.30 -0.66
N LYS A 36 6.00 16.06 -0.83
CA LYS A 36 6.53 15.45 -2.05
C LYS A 36 6.02 14.03 -2.24
N TYR A 37 5.97 13.23 -1.18
CA TYR A 37 5.47 11.86 -1.22
C TYR A 37 3.98 11.82 -1.59
N ILE A 38 3.14 12.61 -0.91
CA ILE A 38 1.71 12.70 -1.19
C ILE A 38 1.44 13.19 -2.62
N ALA A 39 2.23 14.15 -3.12
CA ALA A 39 2.12 14.59 -4.51
C ALA A 39 2.37 13.43 -5.48
N LYS A 40 3.39 12.61 -5.23
CA LYS A 40 3.69 11.43 -6.05
C LYS A 40 2.60 10.36 -5.98
N LEU A 41 2.01 10.14 -4.82
CA LEU A 41 0.86 9.23 -4.69
C LEU A 41 -0.34 9.69 -5.51
N LYS A 42 -0.64 10.99 -5.50
CA LYS A 42 -1.76 11.56 -6.28
C LYS A 42 -1.55 11.46 -7.80
N GLU A 43 -0.30 11.47 -8.27
CA GLU A 43 0.03 11.24 -9.68
C GLU A 43 -0.30 9.82 -10.15
N GLN A 44 -0.46 8.85 -9.24
CA GLN A 44 -0.86 7.48 -9.59
C GLN A 44 -2.34 7.34 -9.91
N SER A 45 -3.14 8.37 -9.63
CA SER A 45 -4.56 8.37 -9.95
C SER A 45 -4.77 8.55 -11.46
N ILE A 46 -5.32 7.53 -12.12
CA ILE A 46 -5.53 7.56 -13.58
C ILE A 46 -6.74 8.44 -13.93
N HIS A 47 -7.77 8.44 -13.10
CA HIS A 47 -9.02 9.16 -13.29
C HIS A 47 -9.37 10.07 -12.10
N PRO A 48 -8.60 11.15 -11.85
CA PRO A 48 -8.84 12.04 -10.72
C PRO A 48 -10.21 12.74 -10.78
N GLU A 49 -10.80 12.90 -11.97
CA GLU A 49 -12.16 13.44 -12.15
C GLU A 49 -13.23 12.53 -11.56
N ILE A 50 -13.13 11.22 -11.75
CA ILE A 50 -14.06 10.24 -11.20
C ILE A 50 -13.98 10.23 -9.66
N ILE A 51 -12.77 10.33 -9.12
CA ILE A 51 -12.57 10.37 -7.67
C ILE A 51 -13.30 11.55 -7.06
N LYS A 52 -13.23 12.75 -7.67
CA LYS A 52 -13.93 13.95 -7.16
C LYS A 52 -15.44 13.75 -7.03
N ASP A 53 -16.03 13.01 -7.96
CA ASP A 53 -17.48 12.75 -7.92
C ASP A 53 -17.85 11.69 -6.88
N ALA A 54 -17.08 10.60 -6.82
CA ALA A 54 -17.34 9.48 -5.91
C ALA A 54 -16.94 9.78 -4.44
N ALA A 55 -15.91 10.59 -4.23
CA ALA A 55 -15.29 10.79 -2.91
C ALA A 55 -16.22 11.42 -1.86
N LYS A 56 -17.22 12.17 -2.28
CA LYS A 56 -18.19 12.83 -1.36
C LYS A 56 -19.13 11.84 -0.69
N ASP A 57 -19.54 10.83 -1.44
CA ASP A 57 -20.57 9.89 -1.00
C ASP A 57 -19.97 8.58 -0.46
N MET A 58 -18.78 8.21 -0.95
CA MET A 58 -18.11 6.97 -0.56
C MET A 58 -17.65 6.99 0.90
N LYS A 59 -18.12 6.02 1.66
CA LYS A 59 -17.78 5.82 3.07
C LYS A 59 -16.64 4.79 3.19
N ILE A 60 -15.52 5.23 3.72
CA ILE A 60 -14.33 4.41 3.92
C ILE A 60 -14.09 4.22 5.42
N VAL A 61 -13.96 2.98 5.87
CA VAL A 61 -13.37 2.69 7.18
C VAL A 61 -11.91 2.32 6.98
N TYR A 62 -11.05 2.87 7.81
CA TYR A 62 -9.62 2.61 7.76
C TYR A 62 -9.04 2.24 9.13
N THR A 63 -8.21 1.21 9.17
CA THR A 63 -7.37 0.90 10.32
C THR A 63 -5.89 0.80 9.94
N PRO A 64 -5.01 1.53 10.65
CA PRO A 64 -3.56 1.39 10.51
C PRO A 64 -2.98 0.25 11.36
N LEU A 65 -3.78 -0.54 12.06
CA LEU A 65 -3.34 -1.60 12.97
C LEU A 65 -2.19 -1.17 13.92
N HIS A 66 -2.32 0.01 14.53
CA HIS A 66 -1.32 0.67 15.38
C HIS A 66 -0.02 1.06 14.66
N GLY A 67 -0.05 1.16 13.32
CA GLY A 67 1.12 1.36 12.49
C GLY A 67 1.30 2.78 11.94
N THR A 68 2.31 2.90 11.09
CA THR A 68 2.78 4.16 10.50
C THR A 68 1.86 4.71 9.41
N GLY A 69 1.01 3.87 8.81
CA GLY A 69 0.07 4.26 7.76
C GLY A 69 -0.97 5.30 8.16
N ASN A 70 -1.22 5.49 9.49
CA ASN A 70 -2.25 6.38 9.98
C ASN A 70 -2.21 7.79 9.35
N ILE A 71 -1.06 8.43 9.34
CA ILE A 71 -0.94 9.81 8.85
C ILE A 71 -0.98 9.86 7.32
N PRO A 72 -0.11 9.14 6.56
CA PRO A 72 -0.06 9.27 5.11
C PRO A 72 -1.32 8.77 4.40
N VAL A 73 -1.90 7.63 4.82
CA VAL A 73 -3.13 7.10 4.19
C VAL A 73 -4.30 8.05 4.38
N ARG A 74 -4.52 8.53 5.60
CA ARG A 74 -5.60 9.50 5.88
C ARG A 74 -5.38 10.82 5.17
N ARG A 75 -4.13 11.23 5.03
CA ARG A 75 -3.77 12.47 4.33
C ARG A 75 -4.07 12.35 2.84
N VAL A 76 -3.62 11.29 2.18
CA VAL A 76 -3.87 11.12 0.74
C VAL A 76 -5.35 10.98 0.43
N LEU A 77 -6.12 10.22 1.21
CA LEU A 77 -7.57 10.10 1.04
C LEU A 77 -8.26 11.47 1.15
N ARG A 78 -7.93 12.25 2.18
CA ARG A 78 -8.47 13.60 2.35
C ARG A 78 -8.10 14.53 1.18
N GLU A 79 -6.84 14.50 0.72
CA GLU A 79 -6.38 15.34 -0.38
C GLU A 79 -6.93 14.91 -1.74
N LEU A 80 -7.36 13.65 -1.88
CA LEU A 80 -8.12 13.17 -3.02
C LEU A 80 -9.60 13.56 -2.97
N GLY A 81 -10.09 14.07 -1.81
CA GLY A 81 -11.44 14.58 -1.66
C GLY A 81 -12.41 13.65 -0.92
N PHE A 82 -11.93 12.53 -0.37
CA PHE A 82 -12.78 11.64 0.44
C PHE A 82 -13.14 12.30 1.77
N GLU A 83 -14.43 12.64 1.95
CA GLU A 83 -14.95 13.35 3.12
C GLU A 83 -15.37 12.38 4.23
N GLN A 84 -15.79 11.17 3.88
CA GLN A 84 -16.33 10.18 4.80
C GLN A 84 -15.34 9.07 5.12
N VAL A 85 -14.21 9.43 5.73
CA VAL A 85 -13.17 8.49 6.17
C VAL A 85 -13.23 8.31 7.68
N TYR A 86 -13.64 7.12 8.12
CA TYR A 86 -13.80 6.74 9.52
C TYR A 86 -12.63 5.86 9.96
N VAL A 87 -11.88 6.31 10.95
CA VAL A 87 -10.69 5.59 11.45
C VAL A 87 -11.04 4.81 12.70
N VAL A 88 -10.52 3.60 12.84
CA VAL A 88 -10.64 2.81 14.07
C VAL A 88 -9.82 3.47 15.18
N GLU A 89 -10.46 4.26 16.04
CA GLU A 89 -9.78 5.09 17.06
C GLU A 89 -8.88 4.28 18.00
N ALA A 90 -9.29 3.06 18.38
CA ALA A 90 -8.50 2.20 19.25
C ALA A 90 -7.19 1.69 18.60
N GLN A 91 -7.10 1.71 17.27
CA GLN A 91 -5.95 1.24 16.50
C GLN A 91 -5.19 2.37 15.79
N LYS A 92 -5.62 3.60 15.98
CA LYS A 92 -5.13 4.77 15.24
C LYS A 92 -3.72 5.20 15.62
N LYS A 93 -3.39 5.12 16.93
CA LYS A 93 -2.07 5.55 17.41
C LYS A 93 -1.07 4.40 17.27
N PRO A 94 0.17 4.69 16.84
CA PRO A 94 1.24 3.71 16.87
C PRO A 94 1.43 3.18 18.29
N ASP A 95 1.43 1.86 18.44
CA ASP A 95 1.66 1.18 19.71
C ASP A 95 2.30 -0.19 19.44
N GLY A 96 3.57 -0.33 19.77
CA GLY A 96 4.35 -1.55 19.56
C GLY A 96 3.92 -2.74 20.44
N THR A 97 2.98 -2.56 21.38
CA THR A 97 2.38 -3.65 22.16
C THR A 97 1.14 -4.26 21.49
N PHE A 98 0.61 -3.61 20.45
CA PHE A 98 -0.56 -4.05 19.67
C PHE A 98 -1.76 -4.49 20.54
N PRO A 99 -2.26 -3.66 21.45
CA PRO A 99 -3.16 -4.07 22.52
C PRO A 99 -4.53 -4.59 22.04
N THR A 100 -4.89 -4.33 20.78
CA THR A 100 -6.20 -4.71 20.23
C THR A 100 -6.14 -5.89 19.26
N VAL A 101 -4.96 -6.36 18.89
CA VAL A 101 -4.75 -7.45 17.92
C VAL A 101 -3.60 -8.34 18.37
N ALA A 102 -3.76 -9.64 18.27
CA ALA A 102 -2.70 -10.59 18.57
C ALA A 102 -1.64 -10.63 17.45
N TYR A 103 -2.07 -10.41 16.22
CA TYR A 103 -1.22 -10.38 15.03
C TYR A 103 -1.68 -9.23 14.12
N PRO A 104 -0.89 -8.13 14.01
CA PRO A 104 -1.29 -6.94 13.26
C PRO A 104 -1.02 -7.10 11.76
N ASN A 105 -1.68 -8.06 11.12
CA ASN A 105 -1.55 -8.36 9.71
C ASN A 105 -2.94 -8.39 9.06
N PRO A 106 -3.17 -7.67 7.94
CA PRO A 106 -4.44 -7.70 7.21
C PRO A 106 -4.85 -9.09 6.67
N GLU A 107 -3.95 -10.06 6.61
CA GLU A 107 -4.28 -11.45 6.27
C GLU A 107 -5.03 -12.18 7.39
N ASP A 108 -4.87 -11.74 8.65
CA ASP A 108 -5.58 -12.32 9.80
C ASP A 108 -6.98 -11.71 9.91
N GLU A 109 -8.01 -12.55 9.72
CA GLU A 109 -9.41 -12.14 9.86
C GLU A 109 -9.71 -11.46 11.21
N LYS A 110 -9.02 -11.86 12.28
CA LYS A 110 -9.21 -11.28 13.62
C LYS A 110 -8.72 -9.82 13.71
N ALA A 111 -7.79 -9.42 12.87
CA ALA A 111 -7.32 -8.04 12.83
C ALA A 111 -8.42 -7.06 12.40
N TRP A 112 -9.44 -7.55 11.70
CA TRP A 112 -10.53 -6.75 11.16
C TRP A 112 -11.71 -6.53 12.10
N THR A 113 -11.76 -7.18 13.25
CA THR A 113 -12.92 -7.17 14.15
C THR A 113 -13.45 -5.75 14.40
N LEU A 114 -12.61 -4.85 14.89
CA LEU A 114 -13.01 -3.47 15.19
C LEU A 114 -13.33 -2.66 13.93
N ALA A 115 -12.64 -2.91 12.83
CA ALA A 115 -12.88 -2.21 11.57
C ALA A 115 -14.24 -2.62 10.96
N LEU A 116 -14.58 -3.90 10.98
CA LEU A 116 -15.86 -4.39 10.49
C LEU A 116 -17.05 -3.99 11.40
N GLU A 117 -16.84 -3.93 12.71
CA GLU A 117 -17.84 -3.36 13.63
C GLU A 117 -18.14 -1.88 13.31
N LEU A 118 -17.08 -1.10 13.11
CA LEU A 118 -17.22 0.30 12.71
C LEU A 118 -17.87 0.42 11.33
N ALA A 119 -17.48 -0.42 10.37
CA ALA A 119 -18.02 -0.42 9.02
C ALA A 119 -19.54 -0.67 9.02
N LYS A 120 -20.00 -1.66 9.79
CA LYS A 120 -21.45 -1.93 9.97
C LYS A 120 -22.18 -0.74 10.60
N LYS A 121 -21.55 -0.06 11.56
CA LYS A 121 -22.14 1.08 12.27
C LYS A 121 -22.33 2.31 11.36
N VAL A 122 -21.37 2.59 10.48
CA VAL A 122 -21.42 3.76 9.60
C VAL A 122 -21.97 3.43 8.22
N ASP A 123 -22.23 2.16 7.96
CA ASP A 123 -22.65 1.63 6.66
C ASP A 123 -21.62 1.95 5.58
N ALA A 124 -20.37 1.51 5.79
CA ALA A 124 -19.26 1.79 4.91
C ALA A 124 -19.31 0.99 3.60
N ASP A 125 -18.84 1.57 2.52
CA ASP A 125 -18.74 0.92 1.21
C ASP A 125 -17.50 0.01 1.13
N ILE A 126 -16.38 0.48 1.73
CA ILE A 126 -15.09 -0.21 1.72
C ILE A 126 -14.39 -0.09 3.08
N VAL A 127 -13.65 -1.12 3.43
CA VAL A 127 -12.82 -1.16 4.65
C VAL A 127 -11.38 -1.45 4.24
N LEU A 128 -10.47 -0.61 4.69
CA LEU A 128 -9.04 -0.69 4.39
C LEU A 128 -8.24 -0.95 5.67
N ALA A 129 -7.23 -1.78 5.58
CA ALA A 129 -6.25 -1.97 6.65
C ALA A 129 -4.84 -1.98 6.08
N THR A 130 -3.92 -1.32 6.77
CA THR A 130 -2.48 -1.48 6.54
C THR A 130 -1.86 -2.15 7.76
N ASP A 131 -0.83 -2.94 7.54
CA ASP A 131 0.00 -3.47 8.62
C ASP A 131 0.89 -2.37 9.26
N PRO A 132 1.67 -2.66 10.30
CA PRO A 132 2.36 -1.61 11.07
C PRO A 132 3.37 -0.77 10.30
N ASP A 133 4.07 -1.30 9.31
CA ASP A 133 5.01 -0.57 8.44
C ASP A 133 4.38 -0.10 7.13
N ALA A 134 3.10 -0.46 6.93
CA ALA A 134 2.24 -0.01 5.83
C ALA A 134 2.74 -0.43 4.43
N ASP A 135 3.41 -1.57 4.33
CA ASP A 135 3.78 -2.17 3.04
C ASP A 135 2.72 -3.11 2.48
N ARG A 136 1.68 -3.45 3.29
CA ARG A 136 0.55 -4.30 2.92
C ARG A 136 -0.76 -3.52 2.97
N LEU A 137 -1.67 -3.86 2.05
CA LEU A 137 -3.02 -3.30 2.00
C LEU A 137 -4.06 -4.41 1.95
N GLY A 138 -4.81 -4.58 3.02
CA GLY A 138 -6.00 -5.44 3.03
C GLY A 138 -7.27 -4.66 2.71
N VAL A 139 -8.24 -5.33 2.10
CA VAL A 139 -9.48 -4.74 1.63
C VAL A 139 -10.67 -5.64 1.96
N TYR A 140 -11.73 -5.03 2.49
CA TYR A 140 -13.09 -5.58 2.49
C TYR A 140 -14.01 -4.61 1.74
N ALA A 141 -14.92 -5.14 0.94
CA ALA A 141 -15.95 -4.35 0.29
C ALA A 141 -17.34 -4.84 0.69
N LYS A 142 -18.31 -3.92 0.75
CA LYS A 142 -19.71 -4.26 0.99
C LYS A 142 -20.32 -4.83 -0.28
N ASP A 143 -20.81 -6.06 -0.23
CA ASP A 143 -21.59 -6.64 -1.32
C ASP A 143 -22.95 -5.93 -1.44
N SER A 144 -23.19 -5.30 -2.57
CA SER A 144 -24.41 -4.53 -2.82
C SER A 144 -25.70 -5.39 -2.85
N LYS A 145 -25.58 -6.71 -3.03
CA LYS A 145 -26.73 -7.63 -3.08
C LYS A 145 -27.09 -8.17 -1.71
N THR A 146 -26.08 -8.52 -0.91
CA THR A 146 -26.27 -9.15 0.40
C THR A 146 -26.17 -8.17 1.56
N GLY A 147 -25.45 -7.06 1.38
CA GLY A 147 -25.10 -6.12 2.44
C GLY A 147 -23.94 -6.59 3.33
N GLU A 148 -23.40 -7.77 3.08
CA GLU A 148 -22.29 -8.33 3.85
C GLU A 148 -20.94 -7.80 3.38
N TYR A 149 -19.97 -7.76 4.29
CA TYR A 149 -18.60 -7.40 3.96
C TYR A 149 -17.79 -8.62 3.52
N VAL A 150 -17.23 -8.55 2.32
CA VAL A 150 -16.44 -9.64 1.69
C VAL A 150 -14.99 -9.22 1.65
N SER A 151 -14.10 -10.11 2.12
CA SER A 151 -12.65 -9.91 2.04
C SER A 151 -12.12 -10.14 0.63
N PHE A 152 -11.12 -9.34 0.27
CA PHE A 152 -10.31 -9.58 -0.91
C PHE A 152 -8.93 -10.09 -0.48
N THR A 153 -8.51 -11.21 -1.02
CA THR A 153 -7.12 -11.68 -0.84
C THR A 153 -6.15 -10.75 -1.57
N GLY A 154 -4.86 -10.80 -1.22
CA GLY A 154 -3.83 -10.03 -1.93
C GLY A 154 -3.83 -10.31 -3.44
N ASN A 155 -3.97 -11.60 -3.81
CA ASN A 155 -4.14 -11.97 -5.22
C ASN A 155 -5.35 -11.31 -5.89
N MET A 156 -6.51 -11.29 -5.22
CA MET A 156 -7.72 -10.66 -5.78
C MET A 156 -7.53 -9.14 -5.94
N SER A 157 -7.06 -8.47 -4.89
CA SER A 157 -6.81 -7.03 -4.92
C SER A 157 -5.77 -6.66 -5.97
N GLY A 158 -4.66 -7.39 -6.00
CA GLY A 158 -3.58 -7.17 -6.95
C GLY A 158 -4.03 -7.33 -8.40
N MET A 159 -4.79 -8.39 -8.71
CA MET A 159 -5.30 -8.59 -10.07
C MET A 159 -6.33 -7.56 -10.50
N LEU A 160 -7.21 -7.11 -9.60
CA LEU A 160 -8.16 -6.03 -9.88
C LEU A 160 -7.43 -4.71 -10.17
N ILE A 161 -6.39 -4.39 -9.39
CA ILE A 161 -5.59 -3.17 -9.60
C ILE A 161 -4.79 -3.29 -10.89
N ALA A 162 -4.12 -4.42 -11.15
CA ALA A 162 -3.34 -4.64 -12.36
C ALA A 162 -4.21 -4.51 -13.63
N GLU A 163 -5.36 -5.20 -13.65
CA GLU A 163 -6.31 -5.13 -14.77
C GLU A 163 -6.82 -3.70 -14.98
N TYR A 164 -7.21 -3.02 -13.90
CA TYR A 164 -7.66 -1.63 -13.95
C TYR A 164 -6.59 -0.71 -14.55
N ILE A 165 -5.36 -0.79 -14.09
CA ILE A 165 -4.25 0.05 -14.57
C ILE A 165 -4.01 -0.19 -16.06
N LEU A 166 -3.88 -1.45 -16.47
CA LEU A 166 -3.60 -1.80 -17.87
C LEU A 166 -4.75 -1.41 -18.79
N ARG A 167 -6.00 -1.70 -18.40
CA ARG A 167 -7.18 -1.33 -19.14
C ARG A 167 -7.31 0.17 -19.35
N GLU A 168 -7.22 0.93 -18.27
CA GLU A 168 -7.44 2.37 -18.34
C GLU A 168 -6.28 3.08 -19.05
N ARG A 169 -5.03 2.66 -18.85
CA ARG A 169 -3.91 3.19 -19.63
C ARG A 169 -4.00 2.85 -21.11
N THR A 170 -4.51 1.68 -21.46
CA THR A 170 -4.76 1.31 -22.86
C THR A 170 -5.85 2.21 -23.47
N LYS A 171 -6.98 2.40 -22.78
CA LYS A 171 -8.08 3.27 -23.23
C LYS A 171 -7.65 4.73 -23.39
N THR A 172 -6.87 5.24 -22.48
CA THR A 172 -6.38 6.63 -22.48
C THR A 172 -5.13 6.84 -23.34
N GLN A 173 -4.61 5.76 -23.95
CA GLN A 173 -3.37 5.79 -24.76
C GLN A 173 -2.14 6.30 -23.98
N THR A 174 -2.09 6.00 -22.67
CA THR A 174 -0.99 6.36 -21.78
C THR A 174 -0.10 5.17 -21.40
N MET A 175 -0.30 4.02 -22.07
CA MET A 175 0.56 2.86 -21.87
C MET A 175 1.97 3.20 -22.37
N PRO A 176 3.02 2.96 -21.55
CA PRO A 176 4.40 3.15 -22.01
C PRO A 176 4.78 2.13 -23.07
N GLN A 177 5.86 2.38 -23.79
CA GLN A 177 6.45 1.37 -24.68
C GLN A 177 7.02 0.21 -23.86
N ASN A 178 6.94 -1.02 -24.38
CA ASN A 178 7.43 -2.23 -23.69
C ASN A 178 6.99 -2.30 -22.21
N PRO A 179 5.68 -2.24 -21.91
CA PRO A 179 5.18 -2.25 -20.54
C PRO A 179 5.49 -3.58 -19.86
N ALA A 180 5.74 -3.54 -18.56
CA ALA A 180 5.96 -4.73 -17.73
C ALA A 180 5.16 -4.70 -16.44
N LEU A 181 4.54 -5.84 -16.12
CA LEU A 181 4.10 -6.24 -14.77
C LEU A 181 5.21 -7.04 -14.11
N VAL A 182 5.40 -6.87 -12.81
CA VAL A 182 6.35 -7.67 -12.03
C VAL A 182 5.60 -8.33 -10.87
N GLU A 183 5.75 -9.65 -10.72
CA GLU A 183 5.14 -10.37 -9.61
C GLU A 183 6.10 -11.41 -9.02
N THR A 184 5.77 -11.92 -7.84
CA THR A 184 6.52 -13.04 -7.27
C THR A 184 6.02 -14.37 -7.82
N ILE A 185 6.91 -15.38 -7.87
CA ILE A 185 6.62 -16.72 -8.40
C ILE A 185 5.50 -17.47 -7.65
N VAL A 186 5.08 -16.98 -6.48
CA VAL A 186 3.98 -17.54 -5.68
C VAL A 186 2.68 -16.77 -5.85
N THR A 187 2.69 -15.69 -6.62
CA THR A 187 1.50 -14.91 -6.97
C THR A 187 0.68 -15.66 -8.03
N THR A 188 -0.55 -15.26 -8.24
CA THR A 188 -1.51 -16.01 -9.05
C THR A 188 -1.17 -16.00 -10.55
N ASP A 189 -1.27 -17.15 -11.20
CA ASP A 189 -1.14 -17.29 -12.68
C ASP A 189 -2.16 -16.44 -13.49
N MET A 190 -3.15 -15.84 -12.85
CA MET A 190 -4.09 -14.93 -13.50
C MET A 190 -3.38 -13.70 -14.09
N ALA A 191 -2.26 -13.28 -13.50
CA ALA A 191 -1.41 -12.21 -14.01
C ALA A 191 -0.92 -12.50 -15.45
N LYS A 192 -0.65 -13.77 -15.78
CA LYS A 192 -0.23 -14.19 -17.13
C LYS A 192 -1.32 -13.91 -18.17
N ALA A 193 -2.58 -14.20 -17.81
CA ALA A 193 -3.69 -13.94 -18.69
C ALA A 193 -3.92 -12.45 -18.90
N ILE A 194 -3.91 -11.68 -17.81
CA ILE A 194 -4.07 -10.21 -17.84
C ILE A 194 -2.94 -9.57 -18.67
N ALA A 195 -1.69 -9.88 -18.35
CA ALA A 195 -0.55 -9.31 -19.08
C ALA A 195 -0.62 -9.59 -20.58
N LYS A 196 -1.01 -10.81 -20.96
CA LYS A 196 -1.18 -11.20 -22.37
C LYS A 196 -2.28 -10.40 -23.08
N ASP A 197 -3.42 -10.15 -22.42
CA ASP A 197 -4.54 -9.42 -23.02
C ASP A 197 -4.19 -7.95 -23.33
N TYR A 198 -3.22 -7.39 -22.58
CA TYR A 198 -2.78 -6.00 -22.75
C TYR A 198 -1.38 -5.87 -23.40
N ASP A 199 -0.88 -6.92 -24.05
CA ASP A 199 0.47 -6.94 -24.67
C ASP A 199 1.57 -6.41 -23.75
N THR A 200 1.53 -6.87 -22.50
CA THR A 200 2.41 -6.46 -21.41
C THR A 200 3.31 -7.62 -21.03
N ALA A 201 4.62 -7.38 -20.85
CA ALA A 201 5.53 -8.40 -20.36
C ALA A 201 5.20 -8.73 -18.89
N LEU A 202 5.20 -10.02 -18.53
CA LEU A 202 5.15 -10.46 -17.14
C LEU A 202 6.54 -10.93 -16.72
N ILE A 203 7.05 -10.36 -15.65
CA ILE A 203 8.34 -10.72 -15.07
C ILE A 203 8.09 -11.34 -13.70
N GLU A 204 8.43 -12.62 -13.56
CA GLU A 204 8.31 -13.36 -12.31
C GLU A 204 9.64 -13.29 -11.54
N VAL A 205 9.59 -12.91 -10.27
CA VAL A 205 10.75 -12.80 -9.38
C VAL A 205 10.59 -13.67 -8.15
N LEU A 206 11.64 -13.81 -7.35
CA LEU A 206 11.55 -14.49 -6.05
C LEU A 206 10.70 -13.67 -5.08
N THR A 207 10.14 -14.35 -4.06
CA THR A 207 9.35 -13.71 -3.01
C THR A 207 10.18 -12.65 -2.27
N GLY A 208 9.62 -11.48 -2.13
CA GLY A 208 10.21 -10.31 -1.48
C GLY A 208 10.20 -9.08 -2.38
N PHE A 209 9.53 -8.03 -1.93
CA PHE A 209 9.35 -6.78 -2.71
C PHE A 209 10.67 -6.16 -3.18
N LYS A 210 11.79 -6.46 -2.49
CA LYS A 210 13.13 -6.07 -2.93
C LYS A 210 13.49 -6.54 -4.34
N TYR A 211 13.00 -7.71 -4.75
CA TYR A 211 13.25 -8.25 -6.09
C TYR A 211 12.42 -7.53 -7.15
N ILE A 212 11.21 -7.09 -6.81
CA ILE A 212 10.42 -6.20 -7.66
C ILE A 212 11.14 -4.86 -7.84
N GLY A 213 11.62 -4.26 -6.74
CA GLY A 213 12.41 -3.03 -6.79
C GLY A 213 13.72 -3.17 -7.58
N GLU A 214 14.37 -4.32 -7.52
CA GLU A 214 15.58 -4.63 -8.32
C GLU A 214 15.25 -4.67 -9.82
N GLN A 215 14.10 -5.22 -10.22
CA GLN A 215 13.67 -5.21 -11.62
C GLN A 215 13.41 -3.80 -12.13
N ILE A 216 12.81 -2.92 -11.33
CA ILE A 216 12.64 -1.50 -11.69
C ILE A 216 13.99 -0.88 -12.04
N LYS A 217 14.99 -1.09 -11.17
CA LYS A 217 16.35 -0.62 -11.42
C LYS A 217 16.95 -1.19 -12.71
N PHE A 218 16.80 -2.48 -12.95
CA PHE A 218 17.30 -3.11 -14.19
C PHE A 218 16.62 -2.54 -15.43
N PHE A 219 15.34 -2.22 -15.38
CA PHE A 219 14.64 -1.57 -16.48
C PHE A 219 15.16 -0.15 -16.72
N GLU A 220 15.41 0.62 -15.66
CA GLU A 220 16.00 1.96 -15.77
C GLU A 220 17.41 1.93 -16.38
N GLU A 221 18.24 0.94 -16.00
CA GLU A 221 19.61 0.80 -16.51
C GLU A 221 19.66 0.27 -17.95
N SER A 222 18.77 -0.65 -18.31
CA SER A 222 18.81 -1.33 -19.63
C SER A 222 17.91 -0.69 -20.69
N GLY A 223 16.85 0.00 -20.27
CA GLY A 223 15.79 0.48 -21.17
C GLY A 223 14.94 -0.63 -21.80
N ALA A 224 15.05 -1.87 -21.33
CA ALA A 224 14.35 -3.02 -21.93
C ALA A 224 12.84 -2.96 -21.75
N HIS A 225 12.39 -2.51 -20.59
CA HIS A 225 10.97 -2.41 -20.25
C HIS A 225 10.67 -1.13 -19.47
N ASN A 226 9.39 -0.78 -19.43
CA ASN A 226 8.86 0.25 -18.54
C ASN A 226 7.95 -0.39 -17.50
N TYR A 227 8.30 -0.24 -16.23
CA TYR A 227 7.50 -0.73 -15.11
C TYR A 227 6.14 -0.05 -15.08
N VAL A 228 5.08 -0.86 -14.98
CA VAL A 228 3.71 -0.38 -14.88
C VAL A 228 3.12 -0.63 -13.52
N PHE A 229 3.27 -1.86 -13.01
CA PHE A 229 2.78 -2.28 -11.72
C PHE A 229 3.52 -3.53 -11.24
N GLY A 230 3.58 -3.71 -9.92
CA GLY A 230 4.13 -4.93 -9.31
C GLY A 230 3.42 -5.26 -8.01
N LEU A 231 3.40 -6.55 -7.67
CA LEU A 231 2.64 -7.05 -6.52
C LEU A 231 3.19 -8.36 -5.97
N GLU A 232 2.82 -8.60 -4.72
CA GLU A 232 2.94 -9.90 -4.05
C GLU A 232 1.57 -10.36 -3.55
N GLU A 233 1.38 -11.69 -3.46
CA GLU A 233 0.12 -12.29 -2.96
C GLU A 233 -0.16 -11.95 -1.49
N SER A 234 0.86 -11.63 -0.72
CA SER A 234 0.78 -11.27 0.71
C SER A 234 0.41 -9.81 0.95
N TYR A 235 -0.49 -9.28 0.11
CA TYR A 235 -1.07 -7.93 0.22
C TYR A 235 -0.12 -6.76 -0.10
N GLY A 236 1.09 -7.04 -0.59
CA GLY A 236 2.08 -6.01 -0.99
C GLY A 236 2.09 -5.67 -2.48
#